data_0f1efde0365ac01d6ff4b996f833d955
#
_entry.id   0f1efde0365ac01d6ff4b996f833d955
#
_cell.length_a   1.000
_cell.length_b   1.000
_cell.length_c   1.000
_cell.angle_alpha   90.00
_cell.angle_beta   90.00
_cell.angle_gamma   90.00
#
_symmetry.space_group_name_H-M   'P 1'
#
loop_
_entity.id
_entity.type
_entity.pdbx_description
1 polymer ?
#
loop_
_entity_poly.entity_id
_entity_poly.type
_entity_poly.pdbx_seq_one_letter_code
_entity_poly.pdbx_strand_id
1 'polypeptide(L)'
;GHGGPVVLDLLVQRCLELGARQARPGEFSERAFLNDKLDLAQAEAIADLIEASSEQAARNALRSLQGEFSRRVHALTEQLISLRIYVEAAIDFPEEEIDFLADGHVLGLLEKVRTELSTVQREASQGALLRDGMTVVIAGRPNAGKSSLLNALAGREAAIVTDIAGTTRDVLREHIHIDGMPLHVVDTAGLRDTEDHVEKIGVERALKAIGEADRVLLVVDATAPEAADPFSLWPEFLDQRPEPGKVTLIRNKADLSTESIGLEESADGHVTITLSARTGAGLELLREHLKACMGFEQTAESGFSARRRHLEALRLAGQALEHGHSQLCLLYTSLSGLARR
;
A
#
# COMPACT_ATOMS: atom_id res chain seq x y z
N GLY A 1 18.86 -32.30 6.40
CA GLY A 1 19.46 -32.32 5.07
C GLY A 1 20.59 -31.33 4.86
N HIS A 2 20.75 -30.36 5.75
CA HIS A 2 21.80 -29.31 5.71
C HIS A 2 22.00 -28.64 4.33
N GLY A 3 20.94 -28.59 3.48
CA GLY A 3 20.97 -27.89 2.21
C GLY A 3 21.71 -28.60 1.04
N GLY A 4 22.26 -29.78 1.25
CA GLY A 4 22.89 -30.55 0.17
C GLY A 4 21.83 -31.10 -0.82
N PRO A 5 21.81 -30.69 -2.11
CA PRO A 5 20.73 -31.06 -3.04
C PRO A 5 20.62 -32.59 -3.21
N VAL A 6 21.75 -33.28 -3.34
CA VAL A 6 21.76 -34.74 -3.47
C VAL A 6 21.22 -35.45 -2.23
N VAL A 7 21.55 -34.95 -1.02
CA VAL A 7 21.05 -35.52 0.23
C VAL A 7 19.55 -35.28 0.39
N LEU A 8 19.04 -34.11 -0.02
CA LEU A 8 17.62 -33.81 -0.01
C LEU A 8 16.85 -34.69 -1.00
N ASP A 9 17.37 -34.90 -2.22
CA ASP A 9 16.77 -35.77 -3.22
C ASP A 9 16.68 -37.23 -2.73
N LEU A 10 17.77 -37.78 -2.19
CA LEU A 10 17.78 -39.12 -1.63
C LEU A 10 16.75 -39.26 -0.46
N LEU A 11 16.63 -38.23 0.37
CA LEU A 11 15.65 -38.24 1.46
C LEU A 11 14.21 -38.24 0.92
N VAL A 12 13.91 -37.39 -0.08
CA VAL A 12 12.60 -37.36 -0.74
C VAL A 12 12.28 -38.69 -1.40
N GLN A 13 13.22 -39.26 -2.16
CA GLN A 13 13.04 -40.59 -2.76
C GLN A 13 12.74 -41.67 -1.73
N ARG A 14 13.47 -41.66 -0.61
CA ARG A 14 13.22 -42.61 0.47
C ARG A 14 11.84 -42.45 1.12
N CYS A 15 11.37 -41.22 1.27
CA CYS A 15 10.01 -40.96 1.75
C CYS A 15 8.95 -41.51 0.78
N LEU A 16 9.14 -41.31 -0.53
CA LEU A 16 8.23 -41.83 -1.55
C LEU A 16 8.19 -43.36 -1.57
N GLU A 17 9.35 -44.03 -1.46
CA GLU A 17 9.44 -45.52 -1.35
C GLU A 17 8.70 -46.05 -0.12
N LEU A 18 8.64 -45.27 0.97
CA LEU A 18 7.92 -45.60 2.20
C LEU A 18 6.42 -45.30 2.13
N GLY A 19 5.90 -44.90 0.97
CA GLY A 19 4.48 -44.69 0.75
C GLY A 19 4.00 -43.24 0.93
N ALA A 20 4.91 -42.29 1.16
CA ALA A 20 4.55 -40.89 1.07
C ALA A 20 4.28 -40.48 -0.38
N ARG A 21 3.56 -39.39 -0.59
CA ARG A 21 3.45 -38.73 -1.90
C ARG A 21 4.06 -37.33 -1.83
N GLN A 22 4.46 -36.81 -2.96
CA GLN A 22 4.90 -35.43 -3.04
C GLN A 22 3.74 -34.48 -2.78
N ALA A 23 3.97 -33.49 -1.93
CA ALA A 23 3.00 -32.44 -1.64
C ALA A 23 2.83 -31.51 -2.82
N ARG A 24 1.61 -31.00 -3.00
CA ARG A 24 1.34 -29.89 -3.92
C ARG A 24 1.94 -28.59 -3.37
N PRO A 25 2.25 -27.59 -4.21
CA PRO A 25 2.66 -26.28 -3.74
C PRO A 25 1.64 -25.70 -2.73
N GLY A 26 2.11 -25.23 -1.57
CA GLY A 26 1.28 -24.68 -0.50
C GLY A 26 0.50 -25.70 0.35
N GLU A 27 0.56 -27.01 0.05
CA GLU A 27 -0.26 -28.02 0.74
C GLU A 27 0.00 -28.10 2.25
N PHE A 28 1.22 -27.86 2.71
CA PHE A 28 1.51 -27.85 4.15
C PHE A 28 0.80 -26.70 4.87
N SER A 29 0.81 -25.50 4.28
CA SER A 29 0.13 -24.32 4.83
C SER A 29 -1.39 -24.49 4.78
N GLU A 30 -1.92 -25.00 3.65
CA GLU A 30 -3.34 -25.32 3.48
C GLU A 30 -3.81 -26.30 4.56
N ARG A 31 -3.09 -27.38 4.77
CA ARG A 31 -3.42 -28.39 5.81
C ARG A 31 -3.28 -27.85 7.23
N ALA A 32 -2.29 -27.00 7.48
CA ALA A 32 -2.14 -26.36 8.78
C ALA A 32 -3.34 -25.45 9.09
N PHE A 33 -3.83 -24.68 8.11
CA PHE A 33 -5.04 -23.89 8.23
C PHE A 33 -6.29 -24.78 8.43
N LEU A 34 -6.49 -25.79 7.59
CA LEU A 34 -7.66 -26.70 7.69
C LEU A 34 -7.70 -27.52 8.99
N ASN A 35 -6.58 -27.66 9.68
CA ASN A 35 -6.47 -28.34 10.97
C ASN A 35 -6.32 -27.36 12.15
N ASP A 36 -6.74 -26.12 12.00
CA ASP A 36 -6.76 -25.06 13.03
C ASP A 36 -5.39 -24.81 13.72
N LYS A 37 -4.28 -25.12 13.02
CA LYS A 37 -2.92 -24.83 13.51
C LYS A 37 -2.44 -23.44 13.16
N LEU A 38 -3.00 -22.87 12.09
CA LEU A 38 -2.79 -21.52 11.64
C LEU A 38 -4.16 -20.94 11.30
N ASP A 39 -4.38 -19.67 11.58
CA ASP A 39 -5.49 -18.94 11.00
C ASP A 39 -5.20 -18.51 9.55
N LEU A 40 -6.20 -17.94 8.87
CA LEU A 40 -6.06 -17.56 7.47
C LEU A 40 -4.99 -16.46 7.26
N ALA A 41 -4.92 -15.49 8.18
CA ALA A 41 -3.93 -14.41 8.09
C ALA A 41 -2.50 -14.95 8.26
N GLN A 42 -2.30 -15.90 9.17
CA GLN A 42 -1.03 -16.59 9.37
C GLN A 42 -0.64 -17.46 8.17
N ALA A 43 -1.61 -18.19 7.59
CA ALA A 43 -1.35 -19.01 6.40
C ALA A 43 -0.95 -18.15 5.19
N GLU A 44 -1.60 -17.00 5.02
CA GLU A 44 -1.26 -16.02 3.96
C GLU A 44 0.08 -15.34 4.19
N ALA A 45 0.45 -15.12 5.45
CA ALA A 45 1.74 -14.52 5.80
C ALA A 45 2.94 -15.39 5.35
N ILE A 46 2.75 -16.70 5.17
CA ILE A 46 3.79 -17.58 4.58
C ILE A 46 4.08 -17.18 3.14
N ALA A 47 3.04 -16.94 2.34
CA ALA A 47 3.20 -16.47 0.96
C ALA A 47 3.83 -15.07 0.94
N ASP A 48 3.34 -14.15 1.79
CA ASP A 48 3.87 -12.79 1.90
C ASP A 48 5.37 -12.80 2.28
N LEU A 49 5.80 -13.75 3.13
CA LEU A 49 7.21 -13.89 3.52
C LEU A 49 8.09 -14.39 2.35
N ILE A 50 7.56 -15.30 1.53
CA ILE A 50 8.26 -15.83 0.34
C ILE A 50 8.40 -14.73 -0.72
N GLU A 51 7.36 -13.93 -0.91
CA GLU A 51 7.29 -12.87 -1.91
C GLU A 51 7.88 -11.53 -1.44
N ALA A 52 8.30 -11.45 -0.18
CA ALA A 52 8.80 -10.20 0.39
C ALA A 52 9.97 -9.63 -0.41
N SER A 53 9.80 -8.42 -0.90
CA SER A 53 10.78 -7.70 -1.71
C SER A 53 11.73 -6.82 -0.89
N SER A 54 11.43 -6.59 0.40
CA SER A 54 12.26 -5.80 1.30
C SER A 54 12.40 -6.45 2.68
N GLU A 55 13.43 -6.08 3.43
CA GLU A 55 13.65 -6.58 4.79
C GLU A 55 12.45 -6.25 5.70
N GLN A 56 11.90 -5.04 5.57
CA GLN A 56 10.75 -4.61 6.36
C GLN A 56 9.49 -5.42 6.02
N ALA A 57 9.24 -5.69 4.73
CA ALA A 57 8.14 -6.55 4.30
C ALA A 57 8.29 -7.97 4.88
N ALA A 58 9.49 -8.53 4.83
CA ALA A 58 9.77 -9.86 5.41
C ALA A 58 9.54 -9.89 6.93
N ARG A 59 9.98 -8.84 7.66
CA ARG A 59 9.74 -8.71 9.11
C ARG A 59 8.24 -8.63 9.44
N ASN A 60 7.48 -7.84 8.68
CA ASN A 60 6.03 -7.71 8.86
C ASN A 60 5.30 -9.01 8.55
N ALA A 61 5.69 -9.72 7.49
CA ALA A 61 5.14 -11.04 7.17
C ALA A 61 5.44 -12.06 8.29
N LEU A 62 6.66 -12.05 8.83
CA LEU A 62 7.02 -12.91 9.95
C LEU A 62 6.17 -12.62 11.20
N ARG A 63 5.93 -11.36 11.54
CA ARG A 63 5.06 -10.96 12.65
C ARG A 63 3.61 -11.41 12.43
N SER A 64 3.09 -11.29 11.20
CA SER A 64 1.77 -11.79 10.84
C SER A 64 1.70 -13.32 10.98
N LEU A 65 2.73 -14.04 10.56
CA LEU A 65 2.84 -15.49 10.76
C LEU A 65 2.87 -15.86 12.26
N GLN A 66 3.47 -15.03 13.11
CA GLN A 66 3.46 -15.18 14.57
C GLN A 66 2.12 -14.79 15.21
N GLY A 67 1.12 -14.38 14.41
CA GLY A 67 -0.24 -14.08 14.84
C GLY A 67 -0.45 -12.66 15.39
N GLU A 68 0.44 -11.70 15.12
CA GLU A 68 0.30 -10.33 15.63
C GLU A 68 -1.01 -9.69 15.17
N PHE A 69 -1.30 -9.76 13.85
CA PHE A 69 -2.55 -9.23 13.30
C PHE A 69 -3.77 -9.87 13.95
N SER A 70 -3.78 -11.19 14.05
CA SER A 70 -4.89 -11.95 14.64
C SER A 70 -5.12 -11.59 16.12
N ARG A 71 -4.04 -11.40 16.89
CA ARG A 71 -4.14 -10.94 18.29
C ARG A 71 -4.77 -9.56 18.40
N ARG A 72 -4.40 -8.62 17.53
CA ARG A 72 -4.99 -7.28 17.49
C ARG A 72 -6.48 -7.30 17.16
N VAL A 73 -6.87 -8.10 16.15
CA VAL A 73 -8.29 -8.25 15.77
C VAL A 73 -9.09 -8.91 16.90
N HIS A 74 -8.56 -9.95 17.56
CA HIS A 74 -9.23 -10.57 18.71
C HIS A 74 -9.41 -9.57 19.86
N ALA A 75 -8.39 -8.79 20.19
CA ALA A 75 -8.50 -7.77 21.24
C ALA A 75 -9.59 -6.73 20.95
N LEU A 76 -9.71 -6.28 19.69
CA LEU A 76 -10.81 -5.41 19.25
C LEU A 76 -12.17 -6.10 19.38
N THR A 77 -12.27 -7.37 19.00
CA THR A 77 -13.51 -8.14 19.09
C THR A 77 -13.96 -8.30 20.54
N GLU A 78 -13.05 -8.62 21.47
CA GLU A 78 -13.36 -8.72 22.90
C GLU A 78 -13.84 -7.38 23.49
N GLN A 79 -13.23 -6.27 23.07
CA GLN A 79 -13.69 -4.94 23.51
C GLN A 79 -15.10 -4.62 22.97
N LEU A 80 -15.38 -4.98 21.70
CA LEU A 80 -16.71 -4.82 21.11
C LEU A 80 -17.76 -5.70 21.81
N ILE A 81 -17.42 -6.96 22.11
CA ILE A 81 -18.31 -7.86 22.86
C ILE A 81 -18.61 -7.26 24.25
N SER A 82 -17.60 -6.76 24.95
CA SER A 82 -17.77 -6.12 26.25
C SER A 82 -18.67 -4.89 26.17
N LEU A 83 -18.47 -4.03 25.17
CA LEU A 83 -19.32 -2.88 24.92
C LEU A 83 -20.77 -3.29 24.63
N ARG A 84 -20.96 -4.32 23.77
CA ARG A 84 -22.29 -4.83 23.43
C ARG A 84 -23.02 -5.39 24.66
N ILE A 85 -22.36 -6.24 25.44
CA ILE A 85 -22.95 -6.81 26.67
C ILE A 85 -23.40 -5.69 27.61
N TYR A 86 -22.59 -4.66 27.77
CA TYR A 86 -22.92 -3.53 28.63
C TYR A 86 -24.15 -2.77 28.13
N VAL A 87 -24.24 -2.52 26.82
CA VAL A 87 -25.40 -1.84 26.20
C VAL A 87 -26.67 -2.69 26.28
N GLU A 88 -26.55 -4.00 26.00
CA GLU A 88 -27.66 -4.97 26.10
C GLU A 88 -28.19 -5.03 27.53
N ALA A 89 -27.30 -5.11 28.53
CA ALA A 89 -27.71 -5.08 29.95
C ALA A 89 -28.42 -3.78 30.33
N ALA A 90 -27.99 -2.64 29.81
CA ALA A 90 -28.65 -1.34 30.04
C ALA A 90 -30.08 -1.27 29.45
N ILE A 91 -30.31 -2.01 28.36
CA ILE A 91 -31.63 -2.07 27.71
C ILE A 91 -32.54 -3.08 28.43
N ASP A 92 -32.00 -4.22 28.86
CA ASP A 92 -32.80 -5.31 29.47
C ASP A 92 -33.19 -5.01 30.92
N PHE A 93 -32.45 -4.18 31.64
CA PHE A 93 -32.68 -3.83 33.05
C PHE A 93 -32.87 -2.35 33.28
N PRO A 94 -33.93 -1.73 32.70
CA PRO A 94 -34.15 -0.27 32.82
C PRO A 94 -34.60 0.17 34.22
N GLU A 95 -34.99 -0.75 35.10
CA GLU A 95 -35.48 -0.46 36.45
C GLU A 95 -34.34 -0.42 37.50
N GLU A 96 -33.12 -0.80 37.15
CA GLU A 96 -31.97 -0.65 38.03
C GLU A 96 -31.58 0.84 38.10
N GLU A 97 -31.37 1.39 39.31
CA GLU A 97 -31.05 2.82 39.56
C GLU A 97 -29.72 3.29 38.94
N ILE A 98 -29.09 2.46 38.12
CA ILE A 98 -27.86 2.80 37.42
C ILE A 98 -28.24 3.42 36.09
N ASP A 99 -28.11 4.74 35.98
CA ASP A 99 -28.26 5.44 34.70
C ASP A 99 -27.03 5.15 33.83
N PHE A 100 -27.04 3.94 33.17
CA PHE A 100 -26.00 3.45 32.31
C PHE A 100 -25.57 4.41 31.19
N LEU A 101 -26.46 5.36 30.85
CA LEU A 101 -26.20 6.38 29.83
C LEU A 101 -25.59 7.65 30.44
N ALA A 102 -26.01 8.04 31.65
CA ALA A 102 -25.52 9.30 32.26
C ALA A 102 -24.07 9.23 32.73
N ASP A 103 -23.56 8.07 33.03
CA ASP A 103 -22.21 7.87 33.62
C ASP A 103 -21.05 8.04 32.62
N GLY A 104 -21.33 8.29 31.33
CA GLY A 104 -20.28 8.44 30.29
C GLY A 104 -19.45 7.16 30.03
N HIS A 105 -19.76 6.06 30.72
CA HIS A 105 -19.00 4.81 30.61
C HIS A 105 -19.10 4.19 29.21
N VAL A 106 -20.30 4.16 28.62
CA VAL A 106 -20.51 3.65 27.25
C VAL A 106 -19.72 4.46 26.22
N LEU A 107 -19.72 5.79 26.36
CA LEU A 107 -18.90 6.68 25.52
C LEU A 107 -17.41 6.37 25.68
N GLY A 108 -16.94 6.20 26.92
CA GLY A 108 -15.55 5.85 27.21
C GLY A 108 -15.13 4.52 26.60
N LEU A 109 -15.98 3.49 26.68
CA LEU A 109 -15.73 2.19 26.04
C LEU A 109 -15.71 2.31 24.53
N LEU A 110 -16.65 3.04 23.94
CA LEU A 110 -16.73 3.26 22.50
C LEU A 110 -15.51 4.02 21.97
N GLU A 111 -15.09 5.08 22.64
CA GLU A 111 -13.87 5.84 22.26
C GLU A 111 -12.62 4.98 22.36
N LYS A 112 -12.51 4.09 23.33
CA LYS A 112 -11.41 3.16 23.46
C LYS A 112 -11.36 2.21 22.26
N VAL A 113 -12.49 1.64 21.86
CA VAL A 113 -12.58 0.75 20.68
C VAL A 113 -12.24 1.53 19.40
N ARG A 114 -12.73 2.75 19.23
CA ARG A 114 -12.44 3.61 18.07
C ARG A 114 -10.94 3.92 17.96
N THR A 115 -10.31 4.26 19.06
CA THR A 115 -8.87 4.56 19.11
C THR A 115 -8.04 3.35 18.74
N GLU A 116 -8.35 2.18 19.31
CA GLU A 116 -7.63 0.95 18.98
C GLU A 116 -7.86 0.53 17.52
N LEU A 117 -9.09 0.61 17.01
CA LEU A 117 -9.40 0.34 15.61
C LEU A 117 -8.61 1.27 14.67
N SER A 118 -8.55 2.57 14.96
CA SER A 118 -7.77 3.54 14.19
C SER A 118 -6.28 3.17 14.17
N THR A 119 -5.74 2.71 15.29
CA THR A 119 -4.35 2.26 15.38
C THR A 119 -4.13 1.03 14.51
N VAL A 120 -4.99 0.01 14.61
CA VAL A 120 -4.91 -1.20 13.79
C VAL A 120 -5.06 -0.89 12.31
N GLN A 121 -5.97 0.02 11.92
CA GLN A 121 -6.14 0.45 10.53
C GLN A 121 -4.88 1.11 9.97
N ARG A 122 -4.25 1.99 10.74
CA ARG A 122 -3.01 2.65 10.34
C ARG A 122 -1.88 1.63 10.15
N GLU A 123 -1.67 0.75 11.12
CA GLU A 123 -0.65 -0.31 11.04
C GLU A 123 -0.91 -1.27 9.87
N ALA A 124 -2.17 -1.66 9.65
CA ALA A 124 -2.58 -2.50 8.52
C ALA A 124 -2.34 -1.82 7.17
N SER A 125 -2.63 -0.51 7.06
CA SER A 125 -2.38 0.26 5.85
C SER A 125 -0.89 0.34 5.53
N GLN A 126 -0.04 0.62 6.54
CA GLN A 126 1.41 0.61 6.37
C GLN A 126 1.93 -0.77 5.95
N GLY A 127 1.40 -1.83 6.55
CA GLY A 127 1.78 -3.21 6.20
C GLY A 127 1.37 -3.59 4.77
N ALA A 128 0.20 -3.14 4.30
CA ALA A 128 -0.24 -3.35 2.93
C ALA A 128 0.64 -2.59 1.93
N LEU A 129 1.04 -1.35 2.24
CA LEU A 129 1.96 -0.56 1.42
C LEU A 129 3.32 -1.24 1.26
N LEU A 130 3.88 -1.77 2.35
CA LEU A 130 5.15 -2.50 2.32
C LEU A 130 5.07 -3.83 1.57
N ARG A 131 3.89 -4.43 1.53
CA ARG A 131 3.64 -5.66 0.80
C ARG A 131 3.37 -5.42 -0.68
N ASP A 132 2.39 -4.55 -1.00
CA ASP A 132 1.88 -4.35 -2.35
C ASP A 132 2.72 -3.32 -3.13
N GLY A 133 3.43 -2.43 -2.42
CA GLY A 133 4.19 -1.35 -3.03
C GLY A 133 3.30 -0.27 -3.63
N MET A 134 3.95 0.68 -4.33
CA MET A 134 3.32 1.75 -5.08
C MET A 134 3.55 1.55 -6.58
N THR A 135 2.49 1.65 -7.37
CA THR A 135 2.62 1.64 -8.83
C THR A 135 2.76 3.06 -9.37
N VAL A 136 3.90 3.34 -9.98
CA VAL A 136 4.23 4.65 -10.56
C VAL A 136 4.42 4.53 -12.06
N VAL A 137 3.70 5.36 -12.82
CA VAL A 137 3.88 5.48 -14.26
C VAL A 137 4.74 6.70 -14.56
N ILE A 138 5.81 6.52 -15.34
CA ILE A 138 6.64 7.62 -15.82
C ILE A 138 6.20 7.97 -17.24
N ALA A 139 5.65 9.16 -17.41
CA ALA A 139 5.17 9.69 -18.67
C ALA A 139 5.98 10.93 -19.09
N GLY A 140 5.98 11.27 -20.38
CA GLY A 140 6.65 12.45 -20.91
C GLY A 140 7.21 12.23 -22.32
N ARG A 141 7.59 13.31 -22.99
CA ARG A 141 8.14 13.29 -24.36
C ARG A 141 9.46 12.52 -24.46
N PRO A 142 9.86 12.05 -25.65
CA PRO A 142 11.21 11.54 -25.87
C PRO A 142 12.27 12.53 -25.38
N ASN A 143 13.37 12.03 -24.85
CA ASN A 143 14.51 12.82 -24.35
C ASN A 143 14.23 13.75 -23.15
N ALA A 144 13.06 13.70 -22.52
CA ALA A 144 12.80 14.42 -21.26
C ALA A 144 13.63 13.88 -20.07
N GLY A 145 14.25 12.71 -20.23
CA GLY A 145 15.11 12.10 -19.22
C GLY A 145 14.43 11.07 -18.35
N LYS A 146 13.37 10.42 -18.83
CA LYS A 146 12.63 9.36 -18.11
C LYS A 146 13.53 8.22 -17.64
N SER A 147 14.30 7.62 -18.56
CA SER A 147 15.23 6.52 -18.22
C SER A 147 16.36 6.98 -17.29
N SER A 148 16.82 8.24 -17.41
CA SER A 148 17.79 8.80 -16.46
C SER A 148 17.20 8.95 -15.06
N LEU A 149 15.93 9.37 -14.96
CA LEU A 149 15.21 9.46 -13.69
C LEU A 149 15.02 8.08 -13.06
N LEU A 150 14.61 7.10 -13.85
CA LEU A 150 14.44 5.73 -13.40
C LEU A 150 15.76 5.15 -12.86
N ASN A 151 16.84 5.27 -13.64
CA ASN A 151 18.16 4.84 -13.21
C ASN A 151 18.65 5.57 -11.93
N ALA A 152 18.35 6.86 -11.80
CA ALA A 152 18.71 7.63 -10.62
C ALA A 152 17.90 7.24 -9.37
N LEU A 153 16.65 6.86 -9.54
CA LEU A 153 15.82 6.30 -8.46
C LEU A 153 16.30 4.90 -8.07
N ALA A 154 16.62 4.04 -9.04
CA ALA A 154 17.13 2.68 -8.83
C ALA A 154 18.57 2.65 -8.27
N GLY A 155 19.41 3.60 -8.62
CA GLY A 155 20.88 3.53 -8.46
C GLY A 155 21.44 3.58 -7.03
N ARG A 156 20.62 3.75 -5.99
CA ARG A 156 21.07 3.70 -4.58
C ARG A 156 20.61 2.46 -3.82
N GLU A 157 19.55 1.82 -4.27
CA GLU A 157 18.96 0.67 -3.61
C GLU A 157 18.47 -0.37 -4.63
N ALA A 158 19.27 -0.64 -5.68
CA ALA A 158 18.95 -1.70 -6.64
C ALA A 158 18.82 -3.03 -5.89
N ALA A 159 17.62 -3.29 -5.42
CA ALA A 159 17.26 -4.61 -4.94
C ALA A 159 17.19 -5.55 -6.13
N ILE A 160 17.70 -6.71 -5.91
CA ILE A 160 17.71 -7.92 -6.69
C ILE A 160 16.56 -7.92 -7.72
N VAL A 161 16.89 -7.61 -8.97
CA VAL A 161 16.03 -7.95 -10.11
C VAL A 161 15.93 -9.47 -10.09
N THR A 162 14.89 -10.01 -9.50
CA THR A 162 14.56 -11.41 -9.70
C THR A 162 13.94 -11.50 -11.09
N ASP A 163 14.75 -11.90 -12.06
CA ASP A 163 14.27 -12.44 -13.32
C ASP A 163 13.43 -13.68 -13.01
N ILE A 164 12.15 -13.48 -12.73
CA ILE A 164 11.19 -14.59 -12.74
C ILE A 164 10.98 -14.90 -14.22
N ALA A 165 11.74 -15.87 -14.70
CA ALA A 165 11.61 -16.41 -16.04
C ALA A 165 10.18 -16.92 -16.23
N GLY A 166 9.37 -16.21 -17.03
CA GLY A 166 8.01 -16.63 -17.37
C GLY A 166 7.02 -15.52 -17.71
N THR A 167 7.34 -14.24 -17.47
CA THR A 167 6.40 -13.12 -17.67
C THR A 167 6.77 -12.21 -18.86
N THR A 168 7.45 -12.73 -19.88
CA THR A 168 7.98 -11.97 -21.02
C THR A 168 6.95 -11.39 -22.00
N ARG A 169 5.68 -11.23 -21.60
CA ARG A 169 4.63 -10.56 -22.39
C ARG A 169 3.96 -9.38 -21.72
N ASP A 170 4.33 -9.05 -20.49
CA ASP A 170 3.77 -7.92 -19.78
C ASP A 170 4.72 -6.72 -19.81
N VAL A 171 4.11 -5.51 -19.76
CA VAL A 171 4.74 -4.19 -19.70
C VAL A 171 6.01 -4.24 -18.83
N LEU A 172 7.12 -3.69 -19.32
CA LEU A 172 8.39 -3.60 -18.58
C LEU A 172 8.11 -2.88 -17.25
N ARG A 173 8.02 -3.67 -16.18
CA ARG A 173 7.89 -3.18 -14.82
C ARG A 173 9.25 -3.30 -14.15
N GLU A 174 9.83 -2.19 -13.78
CA GLU A 174 11.02 -2.22 -12.93
C GLU A 174 10.60 -2.13 -11.46
N HIS A 175 11.18 -2.99 -10.63
CA HIS A 175 10.94 -3.02 -9.20
C HIS A 175 12.12 -2.34 -8.50
N ILE A 176 11.87 -1.21 -7.88
CA ILE A 176 12.86 -0.48 -7.08
C ILE A 176 12.34 -0.32 -5.65
N HIS A 177 13.20 0.06 -4.73
CA HIS A 177 12.81 0.35 -3.35
C HIS A 177 13.17 1.78 -2.99
N ILE A 178 12.30 2.43 -2.23
CA ILE A 178 12.57 3.72 -1.61
C ILE A 178 12.44 3.54 -0.11
N ASP A 179 13.56 3.52 0.62
CA ASP A 179 13.61 3.31 2.08
C ASP A 179 12.80 2.08 2.55
N GLY A 180 12.90 0.98 1.80
CA GLY A 180 12.19 -0.27 2.07
C GLY A 180 10.76 -0.35 1.52
N MET A 181 10.18 0.73 0.98
CA MET A 181 8.89 0.73 0.29
C MET A 181 9.08 0.25 -1.16
N PRO A 182 8.41 -0.83 -1.58
CA PRO A 182 8.48 -1.29 -2.97
C PRO A 182 7.82 -0.29 -3.93
N LEU A 183 8.47 -0.01 -5.06
CA LEU A 183 7.98 0.84 -6.11
C LEU A 183 7.97 0.08 -7.44
N HIS A 184 6.80 -0.07 -8.03
CA HIS A 184 6.60 -0.70 -9.33
C HIS A 184 6.54 0.38 -10.40
N VAL A 185 7.65 0.56 -11.14
CA VAL A 185 7.73 1.61 -12.15
C VAL A 185 7.37 1.05 -13.52
N VAL A 186 6.43 1.72 -14.17
CA VAL A 186 6.02 1.43 -15.55
C VAL A 186 6.52 2.55 -16.45
N ASP A 187 7.49 2.23 -17.33
CA ASP A 187 8.00 3.19 -18.33
C ASP A 187 7.15 3.15 -19.60
N THR A 188 6.50 4.29 -19.91
CA THR A 188 5.71 4.43 -21.13
C THR A 188 6.56 4.61 -22.39
N ALA A 189 7.87 4.86 -22.27
CA ALA A 189 8.76 5.01 -23.43
C ALA A 189 8.99 3.69 -24.16
N GLY A 190 9.11 2.59 -23.45
CA GLY A 190 9.27 1.24 -24.01
C GLY A 190 8.02 0.72 -24.75
N LEU A 191 6.89 1.41 -24.64
CA LEU A 191 5.64 1.05 -25.31
C LEU A 191 5.52 1.59 -26.74
N ARG A 192 6.49 2.42 -27.21
CA ARG A 192 6.47 3.11 -28.50
C ARG A 192 7.36 2.52 -29.58
N ASP A 193 8.23 1.55 -29.29
CA ASP A 193 9.33 1.16 -30.19
C ASP A 193 8.97 0.05 -31.20
N THR A 194 7.77 0.09 -31.86
CA THR A 194 7.57 -0.78 -33.05
C THR A 194 6.60 -0.14 -34.02
N GLU A 195 7.06 -0.01 -35.28
CA GLU A 195 6.30 0.45 -36.42
C GLU A 195 5.08 -0.45 -36.73
N ASP A 196 3.96 0.17 -37.14
CA ASP A 196 2.73 -0.41 -37.69
C ASP A 196 1.97 -1.50 -36.85
N HIS A 197 0.75 -1.24 -36.50
CA HIS A 197 -0.23 -2.08 -35.77
C HIS A 197 0.02 -2.29 -34.25
N VAL A 198 1.25 -2.19 -33.78
CA VAL A 198 1.62 -2.34 -32.35
C VAL A 198 1.41 -1.03 -31.60
N GLU A 199 1.34 0.10 -32.28
CA GLU A 199 1.17 1.44 -31.70
C GLU A 199 -0.16 1.58 -30.95
N LYS A 200 -1.27 1.08 -31.48
CA LYS A 200 -2.58 1.09 -30.78
C LYS A 200 -2.59 0.24 -29.50
N ILE A 201 -1.97 -0.94 -29.55
CA ILE A 201 -1.87 -1.83 -28.39
C ILE A 201 -0.96 -1.20 -27.32
N GLY A 202 0.11 -0.52 -27.72
CA GLY A 202 1.00 0.20 -26.80
C GLY A 202 0.28 1.37 -26.10
N VAL A 203 -0.54 2.13 -26.84
CA VAL A 203 -1.35 3.23 -26.30
C VAL A 203 -2.41 2.72 -25.32
N GLU A 204 -3.17 1.67 -25.68
CA GLU A 204 -4.16 1.07 -24.78
C GLU A 204 -3.52 0.55 -23.48
N ARG A 205 -2.35 -0.07 -23.56
CA ARG A 205 -1.60 -0.54 -22.37
C ARG A 205 -1.12 0.63 -21.51
N ALA A 206 -0.64 1.72 -22.13
CA ALA A 206 -0.23 2.92 -21.42
C ALA A 206 -1.41 3.57 -20.70
N LEU A 207 -2.57 3.70 -21.37
CA LEU A 207 -3.81 4.23 -20.80
C LEU A 207 -4.28 3.37 -19.61
N LYS A 208 -4.26 2.05 -19.76
CA LYS A 208 -4.62 1.13 -18.69
C LYS A 208 -3.66 1.27 -17.51
N ALA A 209 -2.35 1.31 -17.76
CA ALA A 209 -1.34 1.46 -16.71
C ALA A 209 -1.51 2.79 -15.94
N ILE A 210 -1.80 3.88 -16.64
CA ILE A 210 -2.07 5.19 -16.03
C ILE A 210 -3.35 5.17 -15.19
N GLY A 211 -4.41 4.50 -15.66
CA GLY A 211 -5.66 4.36 -14.93
C GLY A 211 -5.49 3.55 -13.63
N GLU A 212 -4.65 2.53 -13.66
CA GLU A 212 -4.36 1.65 -12.52
C GLU A 212 -3.25 2.18 -11.59
N ALA A 213 -2.47 3.19 -12.03
CA ALA A 213 -1.37 3.75 -11.25
C ALA A 213 -1.83 4.49 -10.00
N ASP A 214 -1.05 4.38 -8.94
CA ASP A 214 -1.23 5.19 -7.73
C ASP A 214 -0.72 6.61 -7.96
N ARG A 215 0.31 6.79 -8.82
CA ARG A 215 0.91 8.07 -9.16
C ARG A 215 1.43 8.09 -10.60
N VAL A 216 1.30 9.23 -11.25
CA VAL A 216 1.88 9.49 -12.58
C VAL A 216 2.93 10.59 -12.45
N LEU A 217 4.16 10.30 -12.86
CA LEU A 217 5.24 11.28 -12.95
C LEU A 217 5.31 11.80 -14.40
N LEU A 218 4.86 13.02 -14.62
CA LEU A 218 5.01 13.69 -15.92
C LEU A 218 6.38 14.37 -15.97
N VAL A 219 7.31 13.78 -16.71
CA VAL A 219 8.68 14.28 -16.84
C VAL A 219 8.78 15.22 -18.01
N VAL A 220 9.21 16.44 -17.75
CA VAL A 220 9.46 17.48 -18.76
C VAL A 220 10.90 17.96 -18.68
N ASP A 221 11.45 18.37 -19.82
CA ASP A 221 12.76 19.00 -19.91
C ASP A 221 12.63 20.48 -19.50
N ALA A 222 13.21 20.88 -18.38
CA ALA A 222 13.15 22.26 -17.88
C ALA A 222 13.82 23.28 -18.81
N THR A 223 14.65 22.82 -19.76
CA THR A 223 15.30 23.70 -20.75
C THR A 223 14.45 23.93 -22.00
N ALA A 224 13.36 23.18 -22.19
CA ALA A 224 12.51 23.31 -23.38
C ALA A 224 11.56 24.49 -23.22
N PRO A 225 11.34 25.28 -24.30
CA PRO A 225 10.41 26.42 -24.27
C PRO A 225 8.99 26.05 -23.85
N GLU A 226 8.56 24.85 -24.22
CA GLU A 226 7.23 24.30 -23.91
C GLU A 226 7.09 23.94 -22.40
N ALA A 227 8.19 23.93 -21.64
CA ALA A 227 8.14 23.71 -20.19
C ALA A 227 7.37 24.80 -19.43
N ALA A 228 7.06 25.95 -20.08
CA ALA A 228 6.20 27.00 -19.53
C ALA A 228 4.73 26.53 -19.35
N ASP A 229 4.24 25.63 -20.22
CA ASP A 229 2.97 24.93 -20.04
C ASP A 229 3.20 23.41 -20.09
N PRO A 230 3.59 22.81 -18.96
CA PRO A 230 3.95 21.40 -18.92
C PRO A 230 2.82 20.45 -19.30
N PHE A 231 1.58 20.86 -19.11
CA PHE A 231 0.42 20.03 -19.45
C PHE A 231 0.10 20.05 -20.96
N SER A 232 0.62 21.03 -21.73
CA SER A 232 0.61 20.98 -23.19
C SER A 232 1.52 19.87 -23.71
N LEU A 233 2.46 19.42 -22.90
CA LEU A 233 3.38 18.32 -23.19
C LEU A 233 2.81 16.94 -22.80
N TRP A 234 1.58 16.90 -22.29
CA TRP A 234 0.88 15.65 -22.08
C TRP A 234 0.81 14.88 -23.40
N PRO A 235 1.15 13.59 -23.41
CA PRO A 235 1.12 12.83 -24.65
C PRO A 235 -0.25 12.91 -25.32
N GLU A 236 -0.28 13.35 -26.58
CA GLU A 236 -1.51 13.55 -27.35
C GLU A 236 -2.41 12.32 -27.49
N PHE A 237 -1.81 11.12 -27.31
CA PHE A 237 -2.53 9.87 -27.33
C PHE A 237 -3.27 9.54 -26.01
N LEU A 238 -3.12 10.39 -25.00
CA LEU A 238 -3.78 10.25 -23.71
C LEU A 238 -4.96 11.23 -23.63
N ASP A 239 -6.10 10.82 -24.19
CA ASP A 239 -7.32 11.65 -24.25
C ASP A 239 -7.87 12.02 -22.86
N GLN A 240 -7.48 11.29 -21.82
CA GLN A 240 -7.93 11.51 -20.45
C GLN A 240 -6.73 11.83 -19.55
N ARG A 241 -6.75 13.01 -18.95
CA ARG A 241 -5.82 13.35 -17.87
C ARG A 241 -6.28 12.68 -16.58
N PRO A 242 -5.37 12.06 -15.81
CA PRO A 242 -5.70 11.62 -14.46
C PRO A 242 -6.13 12.80 -13.59
N GLU A 243 -6.77 12.50 -12.45
CA GLU A 243 -7.09 13.52 -11.46
C GLU A 243 -5.83 14.29 -11.04
N PRO A 244 -5.92 15.62 -10.80
CA PRO A 244 -4.77 16.45 -10.42
C PRO A 244 -3.95 15.85 -9.27
N GLY A 245 -4.61 15.30 -8.26
CA GLY A 245 -3.98 14.66 -7.13
C GLY A 245 -3.17 13.40 -7.46
N LYS A 246 -3.31 12.80 -8.64
CA LYS A 246 -2.53 11.65 -9.09
C LYS A 246 -1.31 12.00 -9.94
N VAL A 247 -1.17 13.25 -10.37
CA VAL A 247 -0.08 13.67 -11.24
C VAL A 247 0.94 14.50 -10.47
N THR A 248 2.21 14.12 -10.57
CA THR A 248 3.34 14.91 -10.11
C THR A 248 4.15 15.35 -11.33
N LEU A 249 4.35 16.64 -11.48
CA LEU A 249 5.16 17.21 -12.54
C LEU A 249 6.64 17.18 -12.14
N ILE A 250 7.48 16.59 -12.98
CA ILE A 250 8.92 16.54 -12.77
C ILE A 250 9.62 17.43 -13.81
N ARG A 251 10.12 18.57 -13.36
CA ARG A 251 10.96 19.47 -14.18
C ARG A 251 12.40 18.99 -14.08
N ASN A 252 12.79 18.16 -15.05
CA ASN A 252 14.11 17.54 -15.08
C ASN A 252 15.15 18.41 -15.82
N LYS A 253 16.43 18.08 -15.65
CA LYS A 253 17.58 18.79 -16.22
C LYS A 253 17.81 20.18 -15.62
N ALA A 254 17.49 20.38 -14.37
CA ALA A 254 17.72 21.61 -13.64
C ALA A 254 19.21 22.04 -13.63
N ASP A 255 20.12 21.09 -13.83
CA ASP A 255 21.57 21.36 -14.01
C ASP A 255 21.91 22.12 -15.31
N LEU A 256 20.99 22.18 -16.26
CA LEU A 256 21.11 22.89 -17.53
C LEU A 256 20.17 24.10 -17.62
N SER A 257 19.27 24.28 -16.66
CA SER A 257 18.34 25.41 -16.58
C SER A 257 18.76 26.40 -15.49
N THR A 258 18.08 27.54 -15.40
CA THR A 258 18.26 28.53 -14.33
C THR A 258 17.33 28.31 -13.15
N GLU A 259 16.54 27.22 -13.18
CA GLU A 259 15.55 26.93 -12.16
C GLU A 259 16.19 26.37 -10.88
N SER A 260 15.66 26.79 -9.75
CA SER A 260 16.10 26.27 -8.44
C SER A 260 15.52 24.89 -8.19
N ILE A 261 16.33 24.01 -7.60
CA ILE A 261 15.86 22.72 -7.09
C ILE A 261 14.82 22.99 -5.99
N GLY A 262 13.66 22.35 -6.09
CA GLY A 262 12.60 22.55 -5.10
C GLY A 262 11.35 21.74 -5.36
N LEU A 263 10.44 21.78 -4.39
CA LEU A 263 9.07 21.26 -4.49
C LEU A 263 8.11 22.43 -4.33
N GLU A 264 7.19 22.56 -5.25
CA GLU A 264 6.15 23.60 -5.26
C GLU A 264 4.79 22.94 -5.42
N GLU A 265 3.81 23.41 -4.66
CA GLU A 265 2.42 23.00 -4.80
C GLU A 265 1.62 24.15 -5.42
N SER A 266 0.97 23.87 -6.54
CA SER A 266 0.12 24.83 -7.23
C SER A 266 -1.24 24.97 -6.52
N ALA A 267 -1.90 26.12 -6.68
CA ALA A 267 -3.26 26.38 -6.19
C ALA A 267 -4.29 25.34 -6.69
N ASP A 268 -4.04 24.71 -7.84
CA ASP A 268 -4.87 23.65 -8.43
C ASP A 268 -4.56 22.24 -7.85
N GLY A 269 -3.70 22.14 -6.82
CA GLY A 269 -3.34 20.88 -6.17
C GLY A 269 -2.32 20.03 -6.93
N HIS A 270 -1.66 20.57 -7.95
CA HIS A 270 -0.56 19.90 -8.63
C HIS A 270 0.76 20.13 -7.90
N VAL A 271 1.50 19.04 -7.67
CA VAL A 271 2.86 19.11 -7.13
C VAL A 271 3.86 19.12 -8.27
N THR A 272 4.77 20.09 -8.25
CA THR A 272 5.88 20.24 -9.19
C THR A 272 7.20 20.04 -8.42
N ILE A 273 8.07 19.17 -8.96
CA ILE A 273 9.40 18.94 -8.39
C ILE A 273 10.43 19.26 -9.48
N THR A 274 11.29 20.23 -9.17
CA THR A 274 12.42 20.61 -10.03
C THR A 274 13.66 19.85 -9.55
N LEU A 275 14.27 19.07 -10.45
CA LEU A 275 15.40 18.19 -10.13
C LEU A 275 16.34 17.98 -11.31
N SER A 276 17.49 17.39 -11.07
CA SER A 276 18.39 16.85 -12.09
C SER A 276 18.64 15.36 -11.86
N ALA A 277 18.06 14.53 -12.71
CA ALA A 277 18.29 13.10 -12.68
C ALA A 277 19.77 12.73 -12.94
N ARG A 278 20.52 13.59 -13.67
CA ARG A 278 21.92 13.36 -13.96
C ARG A 278 22.84 13.58 -12.76
N THR A 279 22.61 14.63 -11.99
CA THR A 279 23.45 14.99 -10.86
C THR A 279 22.95 14.42 -9.53
N GLY A 280 21.70 13.95 -9.50
CA GLY A 280 21.02 13.52 -8.28
C GLY A 280 20.41 14.64 -7.44
N ALA A 281 20.58 15.90 -7.86
CA ALA A 281 20.03 17.04 -7.13
C ALA A 281 18.49 17.03 -7.19
N GLY A 282 17.83 17.10 -6.04
CA GLY A 282 16.37 17.10 -5.90
C GLY A 282 15.72 15.71 -5.91
N LEU A 283 16.47 14.62 -6.07
CA LEU A 283 15.91 13.26 -6.03
C LEU A 283 15.32 12.91 -4.65
N GLU A 284 15.92 13.44 -3.59
CA GLU A 284 15.41 13.21 -2.24
C GLU A 284 14.03 13.83 -2.04
N LEU A 285 13.78 15.01 -2.60
CA LEU A 285 12.44 15.64 -2.60
C LEU A 285 11.40 14.75 -3.28
N LEU A 286 11.77 14.10 -4.40
CA LEU A 286 10.89 13.17 -5.08
C LEU A 286 10.62 11.91 -4.24
N ARG A 287 11.63 11.36 -3.57
CA ARG A 287 11.48 10.20 -2.69
C ARG A 287 10.53 10.50 -1.52
N GLU A 288 10.78 11.59 -0.82
CA GLU A 288 9.92 12.03 0.29
C GLU A 288 8.49 12.30 -0.18
N HIS A 289 8.33 12.92 -1.36
CA HIS A 289 7.01 13.15 -1.94
C HIS A 289 6.28 11.84 -2.25
N LEU A 290 6.94 10.86 -2.85
CA LEU A 290 6.34 9.55 -3.14
C LEU A 290 5.94 8.82 -1.85
N LYS A 291 6.77 8.85 -0.82
CA LYS A 291 6.43 8.31 0.50
C LYS A 291 5.20 9.02 1.10
N ALA A 292 5.17 10.34 1.07
CA ALA A 292 4.06 11.14 1.57
C ALA A 292 2.74 10.87 0.83
N CYS A 293 2.78 10.70 -0.51
CA CYS A 293 1.60 10.38 -1.31
C CYS A 293 0.91 9.09 -0.89
N MET A 294 1.67 8.12 -0.40
CA MET A 294 1.16 6.85 0.09
C MET A 294 0.86 6.85 1.58
N GLY A 295 1.14 7.96 2.28
CA GLY A 295 1.08 8.00 3.73
C GLY A 295 2.07 7.04 4.38
N PHE A 296 3.20 6.78 3.73
CA PHE A 296 4.23 5.90 4.27
C PHE A 296 4.98 6.61 5.41
N GLU A 297 4.84 6.07 6.61
CA GLU A 297 5.56 6.53 7.79
C GLU A 297 6.69 5.53 8.10
N GLN A 298 7.90 6.02 8.22
CA GLN A 298 9.06 5.22 8.63
C GLN A 298 9.04 4.91 10.14
N THR A 299 7.88 4.53 10.66
CA THR A 299 7.73 4.12 12.07
C THR A 299 8.11 2.65 12.21
N ALA A 300 9.25 2.43 12.77
CA ALA A 300 10.14 1.31 12.53
C ALA A 300 9.73 -0.05 13.10
N GLU A 301 8.82 -0.21 14.04
CA GLU A 301 8.87 -1.46 14.81
C GLU A 301 7.56 -2.24 14.98
N SER A 302 6.40 -1.73 14.61
CA SER A 302 5.10 -2.32 14.98
C SER A 302 4.19 -2.70 13.81
N GLY A 303 4.71 -3.00 12.65
CA GLY A 303 3.90 -3.37 11.49
C GLY A 303 3.62 -4.87 11.40
N PHE A 304 2.51 -5.23 10.75
CA PHE A 304 2.17 -6.59 10.30
C PHE A 304 1.69 -6.52 8.85
N SER A 305 1.77 -7.64 8.10
CA SER A 305 1.24 -7.70 6.74
C SER A 305 -0.28 -7.69 6.77
N ALA A 306 -0.90 -6.91 5.90
CA ALA A 306 -2.34 -6.87 5.73
C ALA A 306 -2.72 -6.90 4.25
N ARG A 307 -3.92 -7.42 3.93
CA ARG A 307 -4.45 -7.52 2.57
C ARG A 307 -5.61 -6.55 2.40
N ARG A 308 -5.88 -6.16 1.16
CA ARG A 308 -6.96 -5.22 0.80
C ARG A 308 -8.30 -5.57 1.46
N ARG A 309 -8.67 -6.86 1.54
CA ARG A 309 -9.90 -7.29 2.22
C ARG A 309 -9.90 -6.99 3.73
N HIS A 310 -8.72 -7.07 4.38
CA HIS A 310 -8.57 -6.72 5.80
C HIS A 310 -8.79 -5.22 6.00
N LEU A 311 -8.18 -4.38 5.13
CA LEU A 311 -8.37 -2.93 5.16
C LEU A 311 -9.83 -2.56 4.96
N GLU A 312 -10.51 -3.20 4.01
CA GLU A 312 -11.93 -2.95 3.75
C GLU A 312 -12.81 -3.37 4.94
N ALA A 313 -12.56 -4.52 5.55
CA ALA A 313 -13.28 -4.95 6.75
C ALA A 313 -13.08 -3.99 7.93
N LEU A 314 -11.85 -3.55 8.18
CA LEU A 314 -11.54 -2.57 9.21
C LEU A 314 -12.21 -1.21 8.93
N ARG A 315 -12.23 -0.77 7.66
CA ARG A 315 -12.90 0.47 7.24
C ARG A 315 -14.41 0.40 7.50
N LEU A 316 -15.06 -0.70 7.13
CA LEU A 316 -16.50 -0.92 7.38
C LEU A 316 -16.80 -0.94 8.88
N ALA A 317 -15.96 -1.60 9.68
CA ALA A 317 -16.07 -1.57 11.14
C ALA A 317 -15.97 -0.14 11.70
N GLY A 318 -15.03 0.66 11.18
CA GLY A 318 -14.88 2.06 11.54
C GLY A 318 -16.13 2.88 11.23
N GLN A 319 -16.72 2.72 10.06
CA GLN A 319 -17.95 3.41 9.68
C GLN A 319 -19.13 3.03 10.59
N ALA A 320 -19.26 1.75 10.96
CA ALA A 320 -20.30 1.30 11.87
C ALA A 320 -20.12 1.90 13.27
N LEU A 321 -18.89 1.99 13.78
CA LEU A 321 -18.57 2.62 15.07
C LEU A 321 -18.85 4.13 15.06
N GLU A 322 -18.50 4.84 13.97
CA GLU A 322 -18.82 6.26 13.81
C GLU A 322 -20.33 6.51 13.79
N HIS A 323 -21.08 5.66 13.10
CA HIS A 323 -22.53 5.75 13.10
C HIS A 323 -23.09 5.53 14.52
N GLY A 324 -22.65 4.50 15.23
CA GLY A 324 -23.03 4.23 16.61
C GLY A 324 -22.70 5.40 17.55
N HIS A 325 -21.51 5.97 17.43
CA HIS A 325 -21.10 7.15 18.20
C HIS A 325 -22.01 8.34 17.94
N SER A 326 -22.33 8.63 16.68
CA SER A 326 -23.21 9.74 16.31
C SER A 326 -24.60 9.58 16.91
N GLN A 327 -25.16 8.38 16.89
CA GLN A 327 -26.47 8.08 17.51
C GLN A 327 -26.43 8.25 19.03
N LEU A 328 -25.37 7.77 19.66
CA LEU A 328 -25.21 7.91 21.11
C LEU A 328 -25.09 9.39 21.52
N CYS A 329 -24.32 10.19 20.80
CA CYS A 329 -24.23 11.64 21.04
C CYS A 329 -25.57 12.35 20.90
N LEU A 330 -26.43 11.98 19.95
CA LEU A 330 -27.77 12.54 19.79
C LEU A 330 -28.68 12.18 20.98
N LEU A 331 -28.59 10.96 21.50
CA LEU A 331 -29.33 10.55 22.71
C LEU A 331 -28.90 11.37 23.92
N TYR A 332 -27.60 11.54 24.15
CA TYR A 332 -27.07 12.36 25.24
C TYR A 332 -27.54 13.83 25.17
N THR A 333 -27.54 14.43 23.99
CA THR A 333 -27.99 15.81 23.82
C THR A 333 -29.49 15.97 24.06
N SER A 334 -30.30 14.97 23.67
CA SER A 334 -31.74 14.98 23.91
C SER A 334 -32.09 14.81 25.39
N LEU A 335 -31.41 13.92 26.10
CA LEU A 335 -31.62 13.71 27.55
C LEU A 335 -31.17 14.90 28.39
N SER A 336 -30.02 15.52 28.06
CA SER A 336 -29.55 16.72 28.77
C SER A 336 -30.45 17.94 28.55
N GLY A 337 -31.17 18.00 27.44
CA GLY A 337 -32.21 19.03 27.18
C GLY A 337 -33.50 18.83 27.96
N LEU A 338 -33.85 17.58 28.29
CA LEU A 338 -35.01 17.24 29.13
C LEU A 338 -34.73 17.47 30.64
N ALA A 339 -33.51 17.25 31.09
CA ALA A 339 -33.10 17.46 32.49
C ALA A 339 -32.96 18.94 32.88
N ARG A 340 -32.99 19.87 31.92
CA ARG A 340 -32.96 21.33 32.15
C ARG A 340 -34.33 22.01 32.07
N ARG A 341 -35.43 21.28 31.89
CA ARG A 341 -36.81 21.74 31.97
C ARG A 341 -37.50 21.18 33.22
#